data_0aadf8537eb9223a1c9b65bcdc25f0ac
#
_entry.id   0aadf8537eb9223a1c9b65bcdc25f0ac
#
_cell.length_a   1.000
_cell.length_b   1.000
_cell.length_c   1.000
_cell.angle_alpha   90.00
_cell.angle_beta   90.00
_cell.angle_gamma   90.00
#
_symmetry.space_group_name_H-M   'P 1'
#
loop_
_entity.id
_entity.type
_entity.pdbx_description
1 polymer ?
#
loop_
_entity_poly.entity_id
_entity_poly.type
_entity_poly.pdbx_seq_one_letter_code
_entity_poly.pdbx_strand_id
1 'polypeptide(L)'
;MLPRVIRPEKPLQCVPFARAQSGIEIRGNANRWWTLAAGRYNRTKRPEEGAVFVMRGYRTAQRGHVAVVRRIIDDRTIVVDHANWGNDGRIHLQAPIRDLSPNNDWSEVQVWYTPANQWGQRVYKAKGFILPTTTYASAGGPAAAGAN
;
A
#
# COMPACT_ATOMS: atom_id res chain seq x y z
N MET A 1 -0.68 1.82 18.90
CA MET A 1 0.48 2.66 18.58
C MET A 1 -0.01 3.84 17.77
N LEU A 2 0.49 5.02 18.04
CA LEU A 2 0.01 6.24 17.41
C LEU A 2 0.71 6.52 16.10
N PRO A 3 0.02 7.16 15.13
CA PRO A 3 0.67 7.62 13.90
C PRO A 3 1.80 8.59 14.19
N ARG A 4 2.87 8.51 13.41
CA ARG A 4 4.00 9.42 13.57
C ARG A 4 4.75 9.55 12.25
N VAL A 5 5.51 10.63 12.13
CA VAL A 5 6.30 10.91 10.92
C VAL A 5 7.77 10.94 11.32
N ILE A 6 8.59 10.25 10.52
CA ILE A 6 10.03 10.20 10.71
C ILE A 6 10.69 10.83 9.49
N ARG A 7 11.71 11.68 9.73
CA ARG A 7 12.51 12.24 8.66
C ARG A 7 13.71 11.32 8.43
N PRO A 8 13.79 10.64 7.29
CA PRO A 8 14.98 9.83 6.99
C PRO A 8 16.18 10.73 6.67
N GLU A 9 17.36 10.14 6.67
CA GLU A 9 18.58 10.87 6.38
C GLU A 9 18.53 11.51 5.00
N LYS A 10 17.96 10.81 4.03
CA LYS A 10 17.74 11.32 2.67
C LYS A 10 16.28 11.16 2.33
N PRO A 11 15.70 12.08 1.54
CA PRO A 11 14.30 11.93 1.13
C PRO A 11 14.06 10.55 0.53
N LEU A 12 12.92 9.95 0.90
CA LEU A 12 12.62 8.56 0.52
C LEU A 12 11.32 8.53 -0.26
N GLN A 13 11.33 7.81 -1.38
CA GLN A 13 10.15 7.63 -2.21
C GLN A 13 9.32 6.45 -1.74
N CYS A 14 8.05 6.41 -2.12
CA CYS A 14 7.14 5.36 -1.66
C CYS A 14 7.52 3.97 -2.18
N VAL A 15 8.00 3.86 -3.42
CA VAL A 15 8.31 2.56 -4.01
C VAL A 15 9.52 1.89 -3.34
N PRO A 16 10.68 2.55 -3.20
CA PRO A 16 11.79 1.90 -2.50
C PRO A 16 11.42 1.49 -1.07
N PHE A 17 10.66 2.33 -0.39
CA PHE A 17 10.23 2.02 0.96
C PHE A 17 9.32 0.79 0.99
N ALA A 18 8.30 0.76 0.14
CA ALA A 18 7.36 -0.35 0.09
C ALA A 18 8.06 -1.65 -0.29
N ARG A 19 8.99 -1.59 -1.24
CA ARG A 19 9.74 -2.77 -1.66
C ARG A 19 10.57 -3.33 -0.50
N ALA A 20 11.29 -2.46 0.21
CA ALA A 20 12.13 -2.89 1.32
C ALA A 20 11.29 -3.46 2.46
N GLN A 21 10.15 -2.87 2.75
CA GLN A 21 9.33 -3.27 3.89
C GLN A 21 8.46 -4.49 3.61
N SER A 22 8.09 -4.73 2.36
CA SER A 22 7.19 -5.85 2.02
C SER A 22 7.92 -7.05 1.46
N GLY A 23 9.12 -6.86 0.91
CA GLY A 23 9.82 -7.92 0.20
C GLY A 23 9.31 -8.13 -1.22
N ILE A 24 8.35 -7.33 -1.67
CA ILE A 24 7.84 -7.44 -3.04
C ILE A 24 8.84 -6.79 -3.99
N GLU A 25 9.39 -7.58 -4.92
CA GLU A 25 10.48 -7.15 -5.79
C GLU A 25 9.96 -6.62 -7.11
N ILE A 26 9.17 -5.56 -7.04
CA ILE A 26 8.69 -4.87 -8.24
C ILE A 26 9.50 -3.59 -8.42
N ARG A 27 10.04 -3.40 -9.60
CA ARG A 27 10.74 -2.18 -9.99
C ARG A 27 9.80 -1.37 -10.89
N GLY A 28 9.90 -0.06 -10.82
CA GLY A 28 9.04 0.81 -11.59
C GLY A 28 8.23 1.72 -10.71
N ASN A 29 7.54 2.67 -11.33
CA ASN A 29 6.78 3.68 -10.62
C ASN A 29 5.51 3.10 -9.98
N ALA A 30 5.04 3.77 -8.94
CA ALA A 30 3.88 3.30 -8.18
C ALA A 30 2.64 3.10 -9.06
N ASN A 31 2.44 3.98 -10.05
CA ASN A 31 1.27 3.88 -10.93
C ASN A 31 1.29 2.64 -11.82
N ARG A 32 2.40 1.90 -11.85
CA ARG A 32 2.51 0.68 -12.64
C ARG A 32 2.54 -0.58 -11.79
N TRP A 33 2.60 -0.44 -10.48
CA TRP A 33 2.79 -1.60 -9.60
C TRP A 33 1.68 -2.64 -9.75
N TRP A 34 0.43 -2.19 -9.87
CA TRP A 34 -0.68 -3.13 -10.00
C TRP A 34 -0.53 -3.99 -11.26
N THR A 35 -0.23 -3.35 -12.39
CA THR A 35 -0.04 -4.04 -13.64
C THR A 35 1.19 -4.94 -13.61
N LEU A 36 2.30 -4.43 -13.07
CA LEU A 36 3.56 -5.18 -13.03
C LEU A 36 3.47 -6.40 -12.11
N ALA A 37 2.56 -6.39 -11.14
CA ALA A 37 2.37 -7.52 -10.25
C ALA A 37 1.67 -8.69 -10.96
N ALA A 38 0.95 -8.42 -12.03
CA ALA A 38 0.18 -9.45 -12.72
C ALA A 38 1.10 -10.58 -13.18
N GLY A 39 0.73 -11.83 -12.85
CA GLY A 39 1.52 -13.00 -13.23
C GLY A 39 2.74 -13.25 -12.36
N ARG A 40 3.04 -12.35 -11.43
CA ARG A 40 4.21 -12.49 -10.54
C ARG A 40 3.81 -12.59 -9.08
N TYR A 41 2.84 -11.79 -8.66
CA TYR A 41 2.35 -11.77 -7.30
C TYR A 41 0.84 -11.86 -7.30
N ASN A 42 0.27 -12.39 -6.24
CA ASN A 42 -1.17 -12.43 -6.09
C ASN A 42 -1.71 -11.04 -5.78
N ARG A 43 -2.88 -10.74 -6.32
CA ARG A 43 -3.57 -9.47 -6.12
C ARG A 43 -4.95 -9.75 -5.57
N THR A 44 -5.41 -8.88 -4.68
CA THR A 44 -6.72 -9.05 -4.05
C THR A 44 -7.35 -7.69 -3.79
N LYS A 45 -8.67 -7.70 -3.61
CA LYS A 45 -9.41 -6.50 -3.21
C LYS A 45 -9.59 -6.43 -1.69
N ARG A 46 -9.11 -7.40 -0.95
CA ARG A 46 -9.23 -7.44 0.50
C ARG A 46 -7.89 -7.18 1.15
N PRO A 47 -7.85 -6.38 2.24
CA PRO A 47 -6.60 -6.12 2.92
C PRO A 47 -6.06 -7.36 3.61
N GLU A 48 -4.73 -7.49 3.61
CA GLU A 48 -4.01 -8.49 4.38
C GLU A 48 -2.76 -7.84 4.95
N GLU A 49 -2.38 -8.25 6.13
CA GLU A 49 -1.15 -7.74 6.75
C GLU A 49 0.05 -8.15 5.90
N GLY A 50 0.95 -7.20 5.69
CA GLY A 50 2.13 -7.42 4.86
C GLY A 50 1.93 -7.13 3.40
N ALA A 51 0.69 -6.97 2.94
CA ALA A 51 0.41 -6.64 1.55
C ALA A 51 0.77 -5.18 1.25
N VAL A 52 0.94 -4.88 -0.03
CA VAL A 52 1.13 -3.50 -0.49
C VAL A 52 -0.18 -3.00 -1.08
N PHE A 53 -0.69 -1.93 -0.51
CA PHE A 53 -1.90 -1.26 -0.99
C PHE A 53 -1.52 -0.30 -2.11
N VAL A 54 -2.18 -0.42 -3.25
CA VAL A 54 -1.85 0.35 -4.45
C VAL A 54 -2.95 1.37 -4.72
N MET A 55 -2.59 2.65 -4.70
CA MET A 55 -3.51 3.76 -4.89
C MET A 55 -3.15 4.51 -6.18
N ARG A 56 -4.14 5.14 -6.78
CA ARG A 56 -3.91 6.08 -7.88
C ARG A 56 -3.59 7.46 -7.31
N GLY A 57 -2.96 8.30 -8.11
CA GLY A 57 -2.79 9.69 -7.76
C GLY A 57 -4.13 10.42 -7.76
N TYR A 58 -4.19 11.53 -7.04
CA TYR A 58 -5.42 12.29 -6.95
C TYR A 58 -5.76 12.88 -8.33
N ARG A 59 -6.89 12.43 -8.88
CA ARG A 59 -7.39 12.88 -10.18
C ARG A 59 -6.43 12.65 -11.34
N THR A 60 -5.49 11.71 -11.19
CA THR A 60 -4.57 11.40 -12.28
C THR A 60 -4.15 9.95 -12.23
N ALA A 61 -4.02 9.32 -13.40
CA ALA A 61 -3.50 7.97 -13.53
C ALA A 61 -1.98 7.97 -13.75
N GLN A 62 -1.37 9.13 -13.93
CA GLN A 62 0.07 9.23 -14.17
C GLN A 62 0.88 9.17 -12.90
N ARG A 63 0.23 9.29 -11.76
CA ARG A 63 0.86 9.15 -10.46
C ARG A 63 0.18 8.04 -9.70
N GLY A 64 0.87 7.50 -8.72
CA GLY A 64 0.33 6.49 -7.85
C GLY A 64 1.05 6.51 -6.53
N HIS A 65 0.59 5.68 -5.62
CA HIS A 65 1.18 5.57 -4.30
C HIS A 65 1.06 4.14 -3.81
N VAL A 66 2.06 3.67 -3.07
CA VAL A 66 2.06 2.33 -2.51
C VAL A 66 2.35 2.42 -1.01
N ALA A 67 1.66 1.61 -0.23
CA ALA A 67 1.75 1.62 1.22
C ALA A 67 1.72 0.18 1.73
N VAL A 68 2.44 -0.09 2.82
CA VAL A 68 2.52 -1.45 3.37
C VAL A 68 1.52 -1.60 4.50
N VAL A 69 0.64 -2.59 4.38
CA VAL A 69 -0.39 -2.85 5.39
C VAL A 69 0.26 -3.49 6.62
N ARG A 70 0.10 -2.85 7.77
CA ARG A 70 0.64 -3.34 9.03
C ARG A 70 -0.41 -4.01 9.91
N ARG A 71 -1.61 -3.44 9.94
CA ARG A 71 -2.69 -4.00 10.75
C ARG A 71 -4.03 -3.76 10.08
N ILE A 72 -4.98 -4.61 10.39
CA ILE A 72 -6.38 -4.45 9.96
C ILE A 72 -7.17 -4.19 11.23
N ILE A 73 -7.81 -3.02 11.30
CA ILE A 73 -8.56 -2.61 12.50
C ILE A 73 -9.99 -3.15 12.43
N ASP A 74 -10.65 -2.94 11.29
CA ASP A 74 -12.00 -3.43 11.05
C ASP A 74 -12.23 -3.50 9.54
N ASP A 75 -13.48 -3.72 9.12
CA ASP A 75 -13.81 -3.92 7.72
C ASP A 75 -13.45 -2.73 6.83
N ARG A 76 -13.32 -1.55 7.42
CA ARG A 76 -13.10 -0.33 6.64
C ARG A 76 -11.88 0.46 7.06
N THR A 77 -11.06 -0.07 7.97
CA THR A 77 -9.90 0.66 8.47
C THR A 77 -8.69 -0.25 8.54
N ILE A 78 -7.61 0.19 7.89
CA ILE A 78 -6.31 -0.46 7.98
C ILE A 78 -5.30 0.55 8.49
N VAL A 79 -4.16 0.04 8.95
CA VAL A 79 -3.03 0.87 9.36
C VAL A 79 -1.85 0.50 8.47
N VAL A 80 -1.22 1.51 7.90
CA VAL A 80 -0.12 1.31 6.95
C VAL A 80 1.12 2.07 7.40
N ASP A 81 2.26 1.62 6.88
CA ASP A 81 3.49 2.42 6.85
C ASP A 81 3.74 2.80 5.40
N HIS A 82 4.04 4.06 5.14
CA HIS A 82 4.33 4.50 3.79
C HIS A 82 5.27 5.72 3.80
N ALA A 83 5.86 6.00 2.66
CA ALA A 83 6.81 7.10 2.54
C ALA A 83 6.38 8.07 1.45
N ASN A 84 6.81 9.31 1.61
CA ASN A 84 6.62 10.36 0.61
C ASN A 84 5.17 10.74 0.38
N TRP A 85 4.31 10.56 1.38
CA TRP A 85 2.93 11.00 1.26
C TRP A 85 2.90 12.53 1.20
N GLY A 86 2.18 13.06 0.22
CA GLY A 86 2.22 14.49 -0.01
C GLY A 86 3.54 14.98 -0.58
N ASN A 87 4.36 14.09 -1.10
CA ASN A 87 5.64 14.44 -1.73
C ASN A 87 6.66 15.00 -0.74
N ASP A 88 6.58 14.60 0.53
CA ASP A 88 7.39 15.20 1.59
C ASP A 88 8.73 14.49 1.84
N GLY A 89 8.95 13.33 1.21
CA GLY A 89 10.17 12.56 1.39
C GLY A 89 10.32 11.89 2.75
N ARG A 90 9.28 11.93 3.58
CA ARG A 90 9.31 11.41 4.94
C ARG A 90 8.64 10.06 5.04
N ILE A 91 8.88 9.37 6.15
CA ILE A 91 8.24 8.09 6.45
C ILE A 91 7.09 8.35 7.42
N HIS A 92 5.90 7.92 7.02
CA HIS A 92 4.70 7.99 7.83
C HIS A 92 4.40 6.60 8.38
N LEU A 93 4.51 6.43 9.69
CA LEU A 93 4.30 5.15 10.35
C LEU A 93 2.95 5.11 11.03
N GLN A 94 2.32 3.94 11.00
CA GLN A 94 1.07 3.65 11.69
C GLN A 94 -0.06 4.60 11.27
N ALA A 95 -0.11 4.89 9.97
CA ALA A 95 -1.11 5.81 9.43
C ALA A 95 -2.37 5.05 9.05
N PRO A 96 -3.54 5.42 9.59
CA PRO A 96 -4.80 4.79 9.18
C PRO A 96 -5.19 5.17 7.76
N ILE A 97 -5.80 4.23 7.06
CA ILE A 97 -6.50 4.45 5.80
C ILE A 97 -7.89 3.85 5.97
N ARG A 98 -8.91 4.58 5.55
CA ARG A 98 -10.27 4.08 5.67
C ARG A 98 -10.94 3.97 4.31
N ASP A 99 -11.73 2.92 4.16
CA ASP A 99 -12.48 2.63 2.95
C ASP A 99 -13.78 3.41 2.96
N LEU A 100 -14.02 4.17 1.89
CA LEU A 100 -15.25 4.92 1.69
C LEU A 100 -16.08 4.34 0.55
N SER A 101 -15.64 3.24 -0.05
CA SER A 101 -16.37 2.67 -1.18
C SER A 101 -17.74 2.14 -0.76
N PRO A 102 -18.74 2.24 -1.61
CA PRO A 102 -20.08 1.74 -1.26
C PRO A 102 -20.11 0.25 -0.95
N ASN A 103 -19.27 -0.54 -1.63
CA ASN A 103 -19.31 -1.99 -1.52
C ASN A 103 -18.19 -2.56 -0.66
N ASN A 104 -17.50 -1.74 0.09
CA ASN A 104 -16.38 -2.16 0.95
C ASN A 104 -15.33 -2.95 0.16
N ASP A 105 -14.96 -2.41 -1.00
CA ASP A 105 -14.00 -3.06 -1.89
C ASP A 105 -12.67 -2.30 -1.98
N TRP A 106 -12.49 -1.29 -1.14
CA TRP A 106 -11.27 -0.51 -1.03
C TRP A 106 -10.91 0.26 -2.31
N SER A 107 -11.89 0.52 -3.16
CA SER A 107 -11.68 1.27 -4.40
C SER A 107 -11.63 2.77 -4.20
N GLU A 108 -12.11 3.28 -3.06
CA GLU A 108 -12.11 4.71 -2.73
C GLU A 108 -11.77 4.86 -1.27
N VAL A 109 -10.72 5.62 -0.98
CA VAL A 109 -10.19 5.70 0.39
C VAL A 109 -9.81 7.11 0.78
N GLN A 110 -9.76 7.34 2.09
CA GLN A 110 -9.12 8.52 2.69
C GLN A 110 -7.94 8.08 3.51
N VAL A 111 -6.92 8.94 3.54
CA VAL A 111 -5.65 8.64 4.21
C VAL A 111 -5.46 9.63 5.36
N TRP A 112 -5.06 9.11 6.53
CA TRP A 112 -4.75 9.94 7.68
C TRP A 112 -3.52 10.80 7.38
N TYR A 113 -3.64 12.09 7.68
CA TYR A 113 -2.53 13.02 7.50
C TYR A 113 -1.98 13.40 8.87
N THR A 114 -0.93 12.75 9.27
CA THR A 114 -0.36 12.86 10.60
C THR A 114 0.11 14.27 10.96
N PRO A 115 0.76 15.03 10.04
CA PRO A 115 1.18 16.38 10.39
C PRO A 115 0.04 17.29 10.86
N ALA A 116 -1.17 17.10 10.36
CA ALA A 116 -2.33 17.87 10.76
C ALA A 116 -3.20 17.15 11.78
N ASN A 117 -2.83 15.92 12.14
CA ASN A 117 -3.55 15.09 13.10
C ASN A 117 -5.03 14.95 12.74
N GLN A 118 -5.31 14.66 11.47
CA GLN A 118 -6.67 14.53 10.96
C GLN A 118 -6.71 13.74 9.66
N TRP A 119 -7.89 13.30 9.29
CA TRP A 119 -8.09 12.66 7.99
C TRP A 119 -7.85 13.68 6.88
N GLY A 120 -7.13 13.26 5.86
CA GLY A 120 -7.01 14.05 4.63
C GLY A 120 -8.38 14.18 3.99
N GLN A 121 -8.64 15.32 3.34
CA GLN A 121 -9.96 15.59 2.77
C GLN A 121 -10.16 14.94 1.41
N ARG A 122 -9.09 14.59 0.72
CA ARG A 122 -9.17 14.00 -0.61
C ARG A 122 -9.57 12.54 -0.53
N VAL A 123 -10.38 12.12 -1.51
CA VAL A 123 -10.72 10.70 -1.70
C VAL A 123 -9.89 10.20 -2.86
N TYR A 124 -9.16 9.11 -2.63
CA TYR A 124 -8.26 8.54 -3.64
C TYR A 124 -8.86 7.26 -4.17
N LYS A 125 -8.76 7.07 -5.49
CA LYS A 125 -9.07 5.79 -6.10
C LYS A 125 -7.94 4.81 -5.79
N ALA A 126 -8.28 3.54 -5.64
CA ALA A 126 -7.29 2.52 -5.36
C ALA A 126 -7.54 1.27 -6.19
N LYS A 127 -6.47 0.54 -6.44
CA LYS A 127 -6.51 -0.68 -7.27
C LYS A 127 -6.73 -1.93 -6.42
N GLY A 128 -6.14 -1.99 -5.25
CA GLY A 128 -6.23 -3.17 -4.40
C GLY A 128 -4.91 -3.46 -3.71
N PHE A 129 -4.71 -4.71 -3.35
CA PHE A 129 -3.60 -5.15 -2.53
C PHE A 129 -2.77 -6.17 -3.29
N ILE A 130 -1.43 -6.02 -3.23
CA ILE A 130 -0.49 -6.99 -3.78
C ILE A 130 0.06 -7.77 -2.61
N LEU A 131 -0.08 -9.10 -2.68
CA LEU A 131 0.42 -9.95 -1.61
C LEU A 131 1.89 -10.31 -1.84
N PRO A 132 2.69 -10.48 -0.80
CA PRO A 132 4.08 -10.87 -0.97
C PRO A 132 4.28 -12.32 -1.40
N THR A 133 3.20 -13.03 -1.72
CA THR A 133 3.25 -14.41 -2.22
C THR A 133 3.23 -14.40 -3.73
N THR A 134 4.16 -15.13 -4.35
CA THR A 134 4.22 -15.21 -5.80
C THR A 134 3.10 -16.10 -6.33
N THR A 135 2.68 -15.84 -7.56
CA THR A 135 1.67 -16.68 -8.20
C THR A 135 2.13 -18.11 -8.34
N TYR A 136 3.42 -18.34 -8.56
CA TYR A 136 3.95 -19.68 -8.65
C TYR A 136 3.71 -20.46 -7.36
N ALA A 137 4.08 -19.88 -6.22
CA ALA A 137 3.88 -20.53 -4.94
C ALA A 137 2.41 -20.76 -4.66
N SER A 138 1.58 -19.79 -5.01
CA SER A 138 0.13 -19.88 -4.78
C SER A 138 -0.54 -20.88 -5.70
N ALA A 139 0.03 -21.14 -6.87
CA ALA A 139 -0.54 -22.11 -7.79
C ALA A 139 -0.26 -23.55 -7.36
N GLY A 140 0.19 -23.73 -6.16
CA GLY A 140 0.42 -25.05 -5.63
C GLY A 140 1.82 -25.55 -5.90
N GLY A 141 2.64 -24.65 -6.26
CA GLY A 141 4.03 -25.00 -6.24
C GLY A 141 4.28 -25.50 -4.85
N PRO A 142 4.99 -26.41 -4.73
CA PRO A 142 5.17 -27.01 -3.41
C PRO A 142 5.55 -25.98 -2.37
N ALA A 143 4.84 -25.90 -2.87
CA ALA A 143 5.15 -25.37 -2.43
C ALA A 143 5.30 -24.94 -1.71
N ALA A 144 4.98 -24.97 -1.79
CA ALA A 144 5.19 -24.70 -1.56
C ALA A 144 5.81 -24.60 -0.98
N ALA A 145 6.09 -24.87 -1.05
CA ALA A 145 6.72 -24.80 -0.80
C ALA A 145 7.38 -24.18 -0.53
N GLY A 146 7.22 -23.98 -0.59
CA GLY A 146 7.68 -23.43 -0.56
C GLY A 146 7.83 -22.73 -0.51
N ALA A 147 7.67 -22.69 -0.56
CA ALA A 147 7.81 -22.14 -0.77
C ALA A 147 8.16 -21.44 -0.73
N ASN A 148 8.25 -21.30 -0.72
CA ASN A 148 8.57 -20.81 -0.93
C ASN A 148 8.91 -20.09 -0.82
#